data_79f2c615890de438cbbb9b86614676e2
#
_entry.id   79f2c615890de438cbbb9b86614676e2
#
_cell.length_a   1.000
_cell.length_b   1.000
_cell.length_c   1.000
_cell.angle_alpha   90.00
_cell.angle_beta   90.00
_cell.angle_gamma   90.00
#
_symmetry.space_group_name_H-M   'P 1'
#
loop_
_entity.id
_entity.type
_entity.pdbx_description
1 polymer ?
#
loop_
_entity_poly.entity_id
_entity_poly.type
_entity_poly.pdbx_seq_one_letter_code
_entity_poly.pdbx_strand_id
1 'polypeptide(L)'
;NNFQFDICLENTEVLSKLFQIPLELYLPASLKGYFNDGEEKLHVEGHFPEFRYNGTRYDSGVLFCENPSDRFKCSLRGGMLMKSGAMLNFSVEANAKNDHLETTINWGNNTDVTYGGKFAADTRFFKTEGPHPILQADINIQPTKVVLNDTVWNIHPSHIAIDSGRVFINNFLFEHEDQYLRIDGKLTKKESDSCRVDLRNIKLDYVLDIVQFLTM
;
A
#
# COMPACT_ATOMS: atom_id res chain seq x y z
N ASN A 1 -5.36 -11.54 28.10
CA ASN A 1 -5.51 -12.63 27.12
C ASN A 1 -4.19 -12.86 26.38
N ASN A 2 -3.73 -14.12 26.32
CA ASN A 2 -2.57 -14.50 25.53
C ASN A 2 -3.05 -15.37 24.40
N PHE A 3 -2.58 -15.09 23.21
CA PHE A 3 -2.94 -15.83 22.01
C PHE A 3 -1.68 -16.13 21.20
N GLN A 4 -1.51 -17.36 20.79
CA GLN A 4 -0.44 -17.80 19.89
C GLN A 4 -1.02 -18.60 18.76
N PHE A 5 -0.49 -18.44 17.56
CA PHE A 5 -0.90 -19.20 16.39
C PHE A 5 0.30 -19.63 15.55
N ASP A 6 0.14 -20.77 14.90
CA ASP A 6 1.07 -21.29 13.90
C ASP A 6 0.19 -21.92 12.79
N ILE A 7 0.15 -21.23 11.65
CA ILE A 7 -0.70 -21.58 10.52
C ILE A 7 0.18 -21.95 9.34
N CYS A 8 -0.01 -23.13 8.80
CA CYS A 8 0.59 -23.55 7.53
C CYS A 8 -0.55 -23.78 6.53
N LEU A 9 -0.47 -23.07 5.40
CA LEU A 9 -1.42 -23.19 4.31
C LEU A 9 -0.72 -23.87 3.13
N GLU A 10 -1.11 -25.11 2.83
CA GLU A 10 -0.58 -25.85 1.69
C GLU A 10 -1.26 -25.45 0.39
N ASN A 11 -2.53 -25.04 0.47
CA ASN A 11 -3.31 -24.50 -0.64
C ASN A 11 -4.39 -23.53 -0.14
N THR A 12 -4.95 -22.75 -1.04
CA THR A 12 -6.00 -21.76 -0.72
C THR A 12 -7.35 -22.08 -1.36
N GLU A 13 -7.53 -23.22 -2.00
CA GLU A 13 -8.72 -23.50 -2.82
C GLU A 13 -10.04 -23.34 -2.04
N VAL A 14 -10.11 -23.86 -0.81
CA VAL A 14 -11.29 -23.74 0.04
C VAL A 14 -11.50 -22.30 0.51
N LEU A 15 -10.41 -21.63 0.95
CA LEU A 15 -10.46 -20.24 1.43
C LEU A 15 -10.83 -19.29 0.30
N SER A 16 -10.24 -19.47 -0.88
CA SER A 16 -10.51 -18.65 -2.06
C SER A 16 -11.97 -18.75 -2.51
N LYS A 17 -12.56 -19.95 -2.46
CA LYS A 17 -13.98 -20.16 -2.76
C LYS A 17 -14.91 -19.58 -1.69
N LEU A 18 -14.59 -19.80 -0.42
CA LEU A 18 -15.43 -19.38 0.71
C LEU A 18 -15.47 -17.85 0.84
N PHE A 19 -14.33 -17.20 0.73
CA PHE A 19 -14.19 -15.74 0.91
C PHE A 19 -14.18 -14.96 -0.40
N GLN A 20 -14.29 -15.63 -1.56
CA GLN A 20 -14.22 -15.05 -2.90
C GLN A 20 -12.93 -14.24 -3.12
N ILE A 21 -11.81 -14.71 -2.53
CA ILE A 21 -10.50 -14.09 -2.66
C ILE A 21 -9.74 -14.78 -3.81
N PRO A 22 -9.30 -14.07 -4.86
CA PRO A 22 -8.60 -14.64 -6.00
C PRO A 22 -7.12 -14.95 -5.65
N LEU A 23 -6.91 -15.80 -4.64
CA LEU A 23 -5.60 -16.20 -4.12
C LEU A 23 -5.33 -17.68 -4.41
N GLU A 24 -4.20 -17.98 -5.00
CA GLU A 24 -3.72 -19.34 -5.30
C GLU A 24 -2.28 -19.49 -4.82
N LEU A 25 -2.01 -20.46 -3.97
CA LEU A 25 -0.66 -20.80 -3.51
C LEU A 25 -0.05 -21.85 -4.44
N TYR A 26 1.20 -21.63 -4.86
CA TYR A 26 2.01 -22.62 -5.58
C TYR A 26 2.94 -23.37 -4.63
N LEU A 27 3.35 -22.74 -3.56
CA LEU A 27 4.15 -23.34 -2.48
C LEU A 27 3.47 -23.04 -1.14
N PRO A 28 3.67 -23.91 -0.13
CA PRO A 28 3.09 -23.70 1.19
C PRO A 28 3.50 -22.36 1.79
N ALA A 29 2.52 -21.64 2.31
CA ALA A 29 2.72 -20.40 3.05
C ALA A 29 2.60 -20.64 4.56
N SER A 30 3.35 -19.89 5.35
CA SER A 30 3.29 -19.96 6.81
C SER A 30 3.05 -18.60 7.44
N LEU A 31 2.28 -18.60 8.52
CA LEU A 31 2.02 -17.41 9.34
C LEU A 31 2.08 -17.81 10.81
N LYS A 32 3.01 -17.24 11.57
CA LYS A 32 3.20 -17.48 13.00
C LYS A 32 3.14 -16.18 13.76
N GLY A 33 2.68 -16.29 15.00
CA GLY A 33 2.69 -15.10 15.82
C GLY A 33 2.15 -15.33 17.22
N TYR A 34 2.28 -14.29 18.02
CA TYR A 34 1.70 -14.22 19.34
C TYR A 34 1.22 -12.82 19.67
N PHE A 35 0.22 -12.76 20.54
CA PHE A 35 -0.21 -11.53 21.21
C PHE A 35 -0.26 -11.78 22.72
N ASN A 36 0.35 -10.90 23.49
CA ASN A 36 0.34 -10.92 24.96
C ASN A 36 -0.23 -9.59 25.46
N ASP A 37 -1.48 -9.64 25.90
CA ASP A 37 -2.22 -8.48 26.41
C ASP A 37 -1.59 -7.87 27.67
N GLY A 38 -1.06 -8.71 28.57
CA GLY A 38 -0.44 -8.25 29.82
C GLY A 38 0.89 -7.50 29.64
N GLU A 39 1.61 -7.81 28.56
CA GLU A 39 2.85 -7.16 28.18
C GLU A 39 2.67 -6.19 27.00
N GLU A 40 1.44 -6.10 26.46
CA GLU A 40 1.12 -5.34 25.26
C GLU A 40 2.02 -5.70 24.06
N LYS A 41 2.40 -6.98 23.95
CA LYS A 41 3.32 -7.46 22.89
C LYS A 41 2.58 -8.18 21.78
N LEU A 42 2.93 -7.79 20.57
CA LEU A 42 2.53 -8.43 19.33
C LEU A 42 3.76 -8.84 18.55
N HIS A 43 3.74 -10.03 17.98
CA HIS A 43 4.72 -10.50 17.02
C HIS A 43 4.03 -11.35 15.96
N VAL A 44 4.30 -11.07 14.69
CA VAL A 44 3.77 -11.83 13.54
C VAL A 44 4.86 -12.00 12.51
N GLU A 45 5.10 -13.22 12.07
CA GLU A 45 5.99 -13.56 10.96
C GLU A 45 5.20 -14.34 9.91
N GLY A 46 5.37 -13.94 8.63
CA GLY A 46 4.73 -14.61 7.51
C GLY A 46 5.74 -14.89 6.40
N HIS A 47 5.67 -16.09 5.81
CA HIS A 47 6.45 -16.49 4.64
C HIS A 47 5.50 -16.97 3.56
N PHE A 48 5.56 -16.34 2.40
CA PHE A 48 4.73 -16.58 1.23
C PHE A 48 5.65 -16.82 0.02
N PRO A 49 6.19 -18.03 -0.16
CA PRO A 49 7.27 -18.27 -1.12
C PRO A 49 6.86 -18.00 -2.56
N GLU A 50 5.68 -18.46 -2.94
CA GLU A 50 5.15 -18.27 -4.29
C GLU A 50 3.62 -18.38 -4.30
N PHE A 51 2.96 -17.34 -4.80
CA PHE A 51 1.51 -17.29 -4.91
C PHE A 51 1.05 -16.44 -6.09
N ARG A 52 -0.21 -16.63 -6.49
CA ARG A 52 -0.90 -15.75 -7.42
C ARG A 52 -2.05 -15.05 -6.72
N TYR A 53 -2.13 -13.75 -6.89
CA TYR A 53 -3.25 -12.95 -6.42
C TYR A 53 -3.80 -12.13 -7.58
N ASN A 54 -5.10 -12.23 -7.82
CA ASN A 54 -5.79 -11.53 -8.92
C ASN A 54 -5.08 -11.67 -10.29
N GLY A 55 -4.56 -12.86 -10.59
CA GLY A 55 -3.85 -13.15 -11.85
C GLY A 55 -2.37 -12.79 -11.86
N THR A 56 -1.87 -11.99 -10.90
CA THR A 56 -0.47 -11.60 -10.79
C THR A 56 0.30 -12.56 -9.90
N ARG A 57 1.47 -13.00 -10.37
CA ARG A 57 2.36 -13.88 -9.62
C ARG A 57 3.31 -13.08 -8.74
N TYR A 58 3.42 -13.54 -7.50
CA TYR A 58 4.32 -12.99 -6.48
C TYR A 58 5.24 -14.08 -5.97
N ASP A 59 6.43 -13.70 -5.53
CA ASP A 59 7.38 -14.60 -4.88
C ASP A 59 8.09 -13.94 -3.70
N SER A 60 8.77 -14.80 -2.91
CA SER A 60 9.64 -14.38 -1.81
C SER A 60 8.96 -13.43 -0.81
N GLY A 61 7.64 -13.56 -0.64
CA GLY A 61 6.85 -12.76 0.29
C GLY A 61 7.26 -13.01 1.74
N VAL A 62 7.63 -11.95 2.46
CA VAL A 62 7.97 -11.98 3.90
C VAL A 62 7.25 -10.85 4.60
N LEU A 63 6.42 -11.21 5.57
CA LEU A 63 5.76 -10.30 6.50
C LEU A 63 6.41 -10.38 7.86
N PHE A 64 6.69 -9.25 8.46
CA PHE A 64 7.18 -9.16 9.83
C PHE A 64 6.50 -7.98 10.52
N CYS A 65 5.80 -8.23 11.63
CA CYS A 65 5.18 -7.19 12.43
C CYS A 65 5.50 -7.42 13.92
N GLU A 66 5.86 -6.35 14.61
CA GLU A 66 6.14 -6.37 16.04
C GLU A 66 5.78 -5.02 16.69
N ASN A 67 5.63 -5.01 17.98
CA ASN A 67 5.53 -3.77 18.74
C ASN A 67 6.56 -3.72 19.88
N PRO A 68 7.85 -3.46 19.58
CA PRO A 68 8.85 -3.26 20.61
C PRO A 68 8.52 -1.98 21.38
N SER A 69 8.23 -2.12 22.67
CA SER A 69 7.79 -1.03 23.54
C SER A 69 6.43 -0.44 23.11
N ASP A 70 6.35 0.87 22.89
CA ASP A 70 5.16 1.64 22.56
C ASP A 70 5.01 1.94 21.04
N ARG A 71 5.78 1.28 20.19
CA ARG A 71 5.79 1.48 18.75
C ARG A 71 5.45 0.20 18.00
N PHE A 72 4.44 0.24 17.17
CA PHE A 72 4.17 -0.84 16.22
C PHE A 72 5.02 -0.67 14.96
N LYS A 73 5.66 -1.74 14.52
CA LYS A 73 6.40 -1.82 13.27
C LYS A 73 5.90 -2.98 12.45
N CYS A 74 5.68 -2.76 11.18
CA CYS A 74 5.31 -3.81 10.25
C CYS A 74 6.09 -3.64 8.94
N SER A 75 6.62 -4.72 8.41
CA SER A 75 7.28 -4.75 7.11
C SER A 75 6.76 -5.89 6.26
N LEU A 76 6.52 -5.62 4.98
CA LEU A 76 6.19 -6.60 3.96
C LEU A 76 7.16 -6.41 2.80
N ARG A 77 7.75 -7.48 2.31
CA ARG A 77 8.63 -7.45 1.13
C ARG A 77 8.36 -8.66 0.24
N GLY A 78 8.64 -8.52 -1.05
CA GLY A 78 8.47 -9.60 -2.01
C GLY A 78 8.82 -9.16 -3.42
N GLY A 79 8.62 -10.07 -4.36
CA GLY A 79 8.74 -9.84 -5.78
C GLY A 79 7.38 -9.99 -6.47
N MET A 80 7.16 -9.24 -7.53
CA MET A 80 6.00 -9.32 -8.40
C MET A 80 6.47 -9.54 -9.84
N LEU A 81 5.94 -10.56 -10.51
CA LEU A 81 6.26 -10.81 -11.91
C LEU A 81 5.45 -9.87 -12.80
N MET A 82 6.14 -8.97 -13.49
CA MET A 82 5.55 -8.05 -14.46
C MET A 82 5.13 -8.78 -15.74
N LYS A 83 4.22 -8.20 -16.51
CA LYS A 83 3.83 -8.73 -17.83
C LYS A 83 5.00 -8.82 -18.83
N SER A 84 6.03 -8.00 -18.65
CA SER A 84 7.28 -8.04 -19.42
C SER A 84 8.15 -9.26 -19.12
N GLY A 85 7.84 -10.04 -18.07
CA GLY A 85 8.66 -11.12 -17.55
C GLY A 85 9.74 -10.66 -16.56
N ALA A 86 9.89 -9.37 -16.34
CA ALA A 86 10.80 -8.83 -15.34
C ALA A 86 10.24 -8.97 -13.93
N MET A 87 11.12 -9.13 -12.93
CA MET A 87 10.74 -9.14 -11.52
C MET A 87 10.82 -7.72 -10.94
N LEU A 88 9.73 -7.24 -10.38
CA LEU A 88 9.67 -6.01 -9.60
C LEU A 88 9.73 -6.35 -8.12
N ASN A 89 10.83 -6.01 -7.46
CA ASN A 89 10.94 -6.17 -6.01
C ASN A 89 10.27 -4.99 -5.31
N PHE A 90 9.57 -5.26 -4.21
CA PHE A 90 8.94 -4.23 -3.41
C PHE A 90 9.15 -4.45 -1.91
N SER A 91 9.10 -3.37 -1.16
CA SER A 91 8.99 -3.38 0.30
C SER A 91 8.00 -2.31 0.77
N VAL A 92 7.21 -2.67 1.76
CA VAL A 92 6.31 -1.76 2.49
C VAL A 92 6.75 -1.76 3.94
N GLU A 93 6.98 -0.60 4.50
CA GLU A 93 7.31 -0.40 5.92
C GLU A 93 6.27 0.53 6.54
N ALA A 94 5.76 0.14 7.70
CA ALA A 94 4.80 0.90 8.48
C ALA A 94 5.28 1.00 9.93
N ASN A 95 5.40 2.22 10.44
CA ASN A 95 5.77 2.50 11.83
C ASN A 95 4.68 3.34 12.47
N ALA A 96 3.99 2.79 13.46
CA ALA A 96 2.93 3.52 14.17
C ALA A 96 3.31 3.76 15.64
N LYS A 97 3.02 4.95 16.11
CA LYS A 97 3.16 5.34 17.52
C LYS A 97 2.12 6.39 17.87
N ASN A 98 1.37 6.17 18.94
CA ASN A 98 0.21 6.97 19.29
C ASN A 98 -0.77 7.02 18.09
N ASP A 99 -1.20 8.19 17.70
CA ASP A 99 -2.11 8.38 16.55
C ASP A 99 -1.35 8.71 15.24
N HIS A 100 -0.08 8.33 15.15
CA HIS A 100 0.79 8.65 14.02
C HIS A 100 1.27 7.37 13.32
N LEU A 101 1.24 7.34 11.99
CA LEU A 101 1.70 6.26 11.14
C LEU A 101 2.61 6.81 10.04
N GLU A 102 3.86 6.39 10.05
CA GLU A 102 4.80 6.59 8.95
C GLU A 102 4.76 5.38 8.02
N THR A 103 4.50 5.60 6.75
CA THR A 103 4.49 4.55 5.73
C THR A 103 5.53 4.83 4.66
N THR A 104 6.30 3.82 4.30
CA THR A 104 7.23 3.87 3.17
C THR A 104 7.00 2.67 2.27
N ILE A 105 6.88 2.90 0.97
CA ILE A 105 6.81 1.87 -0.07
C ILE A 105 7.99 2.09 -1.00
N ASN A 106 8.82 1.06 -1.20
CA ASN A 106 9.90 1.09 -2.18
C ASN A 106 9.63 -0.01 -3.20
N TRP A 107 9.98 0.26 -4.46
CA TRP A 107 9.96 -0.75 -5.51
C TRP A 107 11.07 -0.51 -6.53
N GLY A 108 11.47 -1.56 -7.24
CA GLY A 108 12.45 -1.45 -8.29
C GLY A 108 12.69 -2.77 -9.03
N ASN A 109 13.13 -2.66 -10.26
CA ASN A 109 13.59 -3.78 -11.06
C ASN A 109 15.03 -3.56 -11.55
N ASN A 110 15.72 -4.64 -11.89
CA ASN A 110 17.10 -4.63 -12.37
C ASN A 110 17.14 -5.04 -13.86
N THR A 111 16.38 -4.34 -14.70
CA THR A 111 16.32 -4.58 -16.16
C THR A 111 16.85 -3.38 -16.91
N ASP A 112 17.04 -3.52 -18.22
CA ASP A 112 17.45 -2.40 -19.10
C ASP A 112 16.43 -1.25 -19.09
N VAL A 113 15.15 -1.59 -18.90
CA VAL A 113 14.10 -0.60 -18.66
C VAL A 113 13.89 -0.46 -17.17
N THR A 114 14.24 0.71 -16.63
CA THR A 114 14.21 0.95 -15.21
C THR A 114 12.82 1.36 -14.73
N TYR A 115 12.29 0.57 -13.80
CA TYR A 115 11.12 0.90 -13.00
C TYR A 115 11.55 0.94 -11.54
N GLY A 116 11.30 2.03 -10.87
CA GLY A 116 11.67 2.13 -9.47
C GLY A 116 11.15 3.39 -8.82
N GLY A 117 11.09 3.37 -7.50
CA GLY A 117 10.66 4.53 -6.76
C GLY A 117 10.56 4.27 -5.27
N LYS A 118 10.28 5.37 -4.60
CA LYS A 118 9.94 5.39 -3.19
C LYS A 118 8.70 6.28 -3.03
N PHE A 119 7.74 5.80 -2.28
CA PHE A 119 6.60 6.58 -1.81
C PHE A 119 6.66 6.65 -0.29
N ALA A 120 6.50 7.82 0.28
CA ALA A 120 6.47 8.00 1.72
C ALA A 120 5.31 8.91 2.11
N ALA A 121 4.63 8.55 3.18
CA ALA A 121 3.53 9.31 3.73
C ALA A 121 3.54 9.29 5.26
N ASP A 122 3.18 10.43 5.84
CA ASP A 122 2.90 10.61 7.26
C ASP A 122 1.39 10.72 7.43
N THR A 123 0.81 9.84 8.24
CA THR A 123 -0.62 9.82 8.53
C THR A 123 -0.85 10.10 10.01
N ARG A 124 -1.72 11.04 10.30
CA ARG A 124 -2.20 11.31 11.64
C ARG A 124 -3.67 10.93 11.75
N PHE A 125 -3.99 10.09 12.74
CA PHE A 125 -5.35 9.67 13.04
C PHE A 125 -5.90 10.50 14.18
N PHE A 126 -7.19 10.80 14.13
CA PHE A 126 -7.92 11.46 15.21
C PHE A 126 -9.38 11.04 15.18
N LYS A 127 -10.08 11.27 16.28
CA LYS A 127 -11.50 10.97 16.39
C LYS A 127 -12.29 12.26 16.52
N THR A 128 -13.48 12.29 15.90
CA THR A 128 -14.40 13.38 16.14
C THR A 128 -14.85 13.41 17.58
N GLU A 129 -15.17 14.59 18.10
CA GLU A 129 -15.84 14.74 19.39
C GLU A 129 -17.31 14.32 19.28
N GLY A 130 -17.87 13.77 20.36
CA GLY A 130 -19.31 13.45 20.46
C GLY A 130 -19.60 12.00 20.88
N PRO A 131 -20.88 11.64 20.98
CA PRO A 131 -21.32 10.34 21.48
C PRO A 131 -21.00 9.15 20.53
N HIS A 132 -20.74 9.44 19.25
CA HIS A 132 -20.36 8.45 18.24
C HIS A 132 -19.10 8.95 17.51
N PRO A 133 -17.90 8.78 18.13
CA PRO A 133 -16.67 9.25 17.52
C PRO A 133 -16.35 8.50 16.22
N ILE A 134 -16.06 9.27 15.17
CA ILE A 134 -15.69 8.74 13.86
C ILE A 134 -14.19 8.94 13.69
N LEU A 135 -13.51 7.90 13.22
CA LEU A 135 -12.09 7.96 12.89
C LEU A 135 -11.87 8.82 11.64
N GLN A 136 -10.94 9.73 11.74
CA GLN A 136 -10.48 10.62 10.68
C GLN A 136 -8.98 10.42 10.47
N ALA A 137 -8.47 10.80 9.30
CA ALA A 137 -7.06 10.73 8.99
C ALA A 137 -6.60 11.91 8.14
N ASP A 138 -5.45 12.49 8.49
CA ASP A 138 -4.70 13.43 7.67
C ASP A 138 -3.43 12.76 7.15
N ILE A 139 -3.27 12.69 5.85
CA ILE A 139 -2.18 12.02 5.16
C ILE A 139 -1.34 13.07 4.41
N ASN A 140 -0.08 13.19 4.79
CA ASN A 140 0.88 14.06 4.13
C ASN A 140 1.82 13.21 3.28
N ILE A 141 1.68 13.33 1.96
CA ILE A 141 2.55 12.66 0.99
C ILE A 141 3.85 13.45 0.87
N GLN A 142 4.97 12.76 1.05
CA GLN A 142 6.30 13.35 0.96
C GLN A 142 6.74 13.47 -0.51
N PRO A 143 7.49 14.52 -0.86
CA PRO A 143 8.02 14.67 -2.22
C PRO A 143 8.98 13.52 -2.53
N THR A 144 8.82 12.95 -3.72
CA THR A 144 9.66 11.83 -4.14
C THR A 144 9.82 11.77 -5.65
N LYS A 145 10.81 10.99 -6.09
CA LYS A 145 11.03 10.67 -7.50
C LYS A 145 10.69 9.21 -7.76
N VAL A 146 10.01 9.00 -8.89
CA VAL A 146 9.63 7.70 -9.41
C VAL A 146 10.22 7.54 -10.80
N VAL A 147 10.78 6.40 -11.09
CA VAL A 147 11.28 6.07 -12.43
C VAL A 147 10.29 5.14 -13.10
N LEU A 148 9.75 5.55 -14.22
CA LEU A 148 8.87 4.76 -15.07
C LEU A 148 9.46 4.72 -16.48
N ASN A 149 9.84 3.53 -16.93
CA ASN A 149 10.43 3.33 -18.25
C ASN A 149 11.60 4.29 -18.52
N ASP A 150 12.61 4.28 -17.64
CA ASP A 150 13.80 5.15 -17.63
C ASP A 150 13.52 6.67 -17.50
N THR A 151 12.26 7.05 -17.35
CA THR A 151 11.85 8.44 -17.22
C THR A 151 11.62 8.79 -15.76
N VAL A 152 12.24 9.86 -15.28
CA VAL A 152 12.11 10.32 -13.89
C VAL A 152 10.90 11.24 -13.77
N TRP A 153 9.96 10.82 -12.92
CA TRP A 153 8.77 11.58 -12.56
C TRP A 153 8.87 12.10 -11.13
N ASN A 154 8.30 13.25 -10.86
CA ASN A 154 8.26 13.84 -9.53
C ASN A 154 6.84 13.74 -8.95
N ILE A 155 6.73 13.26 -7.72
CA ILE A 155 5.56 13.40 -6.88
C ILE A 155 5.80 14.59 -5.97
N HIS A 156 4.93 15.58 -6.03
CA HIS A 156 4.99 16.76 -5.17
C HIS A 156 4.35 16.51 -3.81
N PRO A 157 4.72 17.29 -2.78
CA PRO A 157 4.04 17.25 -1.49
C PRO A 157 2.55 17.48 -1.70
N SER A 158 1.74 16.60 -1.10
CA SER A 158 0.29 16.75 -1.16
C SER A 158 -0.36 16.26 0.14
N HIS A 159 -1.57 16.73 0.39
CA HIS A 159 -2.31 16.42 1.57
C HIS A 159 -3.64 15.76 1.21
N ILE A 160 -3.96 14.65 1.87
CA ILE A 160 -5.23 13.95 1.73
C ILE A 160 -5.87 13.87 3.11
N ALA A 161 -7.09 14.36 3.24
CA ALA A 161 -7.88 14.21 4.45
C ALA A 161 -9.02 13.22 4.23
N ILE A 162 -9.22 12.32 5.19
CA ILE A 162 -10.33 11.36 5.19
C ILE A 162 -11.20 11.64 6.40
N ASP A 163 -12.48 11.94 6.15
CA ASP A 163 -13.46 12.25 7.17
C ASP A 163 -14.82 11.61 6.84
N SER A 164 -15.29 10.71 7.70
CA SER A 164 -16.61 10.10 7.58
C SER A 164 -16.92 9.51 6.20
N GLY A 165 -15.93 8.87 5.56
CA GLY A 165 -16.06 8.33 4.21
C GLY A 165 -16.01 9.38 3.10
N ARG A 166 -15.62 10.62 3.43
CA ARG A 166 -15.30 11.68 2.48
C ARG A 166 -13.78 11.76 2.33
N VAL A 167 -13.31 11.91 1.11
CA VAL A 167 -11.88 12.08 0.80
C VAL A 167 -11.67 13.45 0.20
N PHE A 168 -10.76 14.22 0.77
CA PHE A 168 -10.34 15.53 0.30
C PHE A 168 -8.91 15.41 -0.19
N ILE A 169 -8.66 15.71 -1.45
CA ILE A 169 -7.32 15.69 -2.04
C ILE A 169 -6.93 17.12 -2.33
N ASN A 170 -5.83 17.55 -1.74
CA ASN A 170 -5.29 18.89 -1.94
C ASN A 170 -4.01 18.79 -2.77
N ASN A 171 -4.13 19.20 -4.03
CA ASN A 171 -3.04 19.39 -4.98
C ASN A 171 -2.07 18.19 -5.11
N PHE A 172 -2.61 16.98 -5.33
CA PHE A 172 -1.77 15.87 -5.75
C PHE A 172 -1.24 16.18 -7.17
N LEU A 173 0.08 16.22 -7.30
CA LEU A 173 0.76 16.49 -8.57
C LEU A 173 1.86 15.45 -8.80
N PHE A 174 1.77 14.80 -9.95
CA PHE A 174 2.74 13.87 -10.50
C PHE A 174 3.15 14.36 -11.87
N GLU A 175 4.44 14.69 -12.08
CA GLU A 175 4.87 15.36 -13.29
C GLU A 175 6.26 14.94 -13.80
N HIS A 176 6.45 15.10 -15.10
CA HIS A 176 7.71 15.00 -15.80
C HIS A 176 7.71 16.04 -16.94
N GLU A 177 8.56 17.06 -16.88
CA GLU A 177 8.61 18.16 -17.85
C GLU A 177 7.24 18.82 -18.07
N ASP A 178 6.67 18.71 -19.30
CA ASP A 178 5.36 19.25 -19.66
C ASP A 178 4.20 18.23 -19.51
N GLN A 179 4.49 17.06 -18.98
CA GLN A 179 3.53 15.98 -18.72
C GLN A 179 3.11 15.98 -17.25
N TYR A 180 1.83 15.94 -16.97
CA TYR A 180 1.40 15.83 -15.58
C TYR A 180 0.04 15.17 -15.39
N LEU A 181 -0.14 14.57 -14.22
CA LEU A 181 -1.39 14.21 -13.59
C LEU A 181 -1.56 15.07 -12.35
N ARG A 182 -2.64 15.87 -12.32
CA ARG A 182 -3.05 16.63 -11.14
C ARG A 182 -4.42 16.16 -10.68
N ILE A 183 -4.57 15.96 -9.37
CA ILE A 183 -5.82 15.60 -8.73
C ILE A 183 -6.07 16.59 -7.60
N ASP A 184 -7.24 17.23 -7.62
CA ASP A 184 -7.64 18.18 -6.59
C ASP A 184 -9.16 18.12 -6.38
N GLY A 185 -9.60 18.21 -5.13
CA GLY A 185 -11.03 18.29 -4.83
C GLY A 185 -11.53 17.30 -3.81
N LYS A 186 -12.81 16.95 -3.91
CA LYS A 186 -13.55 16.18 -2.91
C LYS A 186 -14.24 14.98 -3.54
N LEU A 187 -14.04 13.80 -2.95
CA LEU A 187 -14.78 12.60 -3.25
C LEU A 187 -15.72 12.32 -2.10
N THR A 188 -17.00 12.54 -2.30
CA THR A 188 -18.05 12.37 -1.30
C THR A 188 -19.29 11.74 -1.93
N LYS A 189 -20.28 11.40 -1.11
CA LYS A 189 -21.60 10.95 -1.61
C LYS A 189 -22.51 12.09 -2.07
N LYS A 190 -22.08 13.35 -1.95
CA LYS A 190 -22.87 14.51 -2.35
C LYS A 190 -22.63 14.83 -3.81
N GLU A 191 -23.68 14.97 -4.61
CA GLU A 191 -23.60 15.32 -6.04
C GLU A 191 -22.98 16.71 -6.31
N SER A 192 -23.00 17.61 -5.32
CA SER A 192 -22.39 18.95 -5.43
C SER A 192 -20.87 18.94 -5.30
N ASP A 193 -20.30 17.87 -4.77
CA ASP A 193 -18.86 17.78 -4.56
C ASP A 193 -18.20 17.15 -5.78
N SER A 194 -17.06 17.66 -6.16
CA SER A 194 -16.33 17.19 -7.35
C SER A 194 -14.85 17.00 -7.05
N CYS A 195 -14.29 16.01 -7.71
CA CYS A 195 -12.86 15.80 -7.80
C CYS A 195 -12.44 16.10 -9.24
N ARG A 196 -11.50 17.02 -9.40
CA ARG A 196 -10.94 17.39 -10.68
C ARG A 196 -9.69 16.57 -10.95
N VAL A 197 -9.64 15.93 -12.10
CA VAL A 197 -8.47 15.22 -12.61
C VAL A 197 -8.04 15.90 -13.89
N ASP A 198 -6.85 16.51 -13.87
CA ASP A 198 -6.23 17.15 -15.03
C ASP A 198 -5.08 16.28 -15.52
N LEU A 199 -5.15 15.84 -16.76
CA LEU A 199 -4.11 15.10 -17.46
C LEU A 199 -3.56 15.96 -18.61
N ARG A 200 -2.24 16.11 -18.68
CA ARG A 200 -1.60 16.82 -19.76
C ARG A 200 -0.46 16.00 -20.36
N ASN A 201 -0.47 15.85 -21.67
CA ASN A 201 0.56 15.19 -22.47
C ASN A 201 1.01 13.79 -22.00
N ILE A 202 0.31 13.17 -21.05
CA ILE A 202 0.61 11.82 -20.56
C ILE A 202 0.11 10.80 -21.57
N LYS A 203 0.98 9.87 -21.98
CA LYS A 203 0.59 8.71 -22.77
C LYS A 203 -0.33 7.83 -21.92
N LEU A 204 -1.48 7.44 -22.48
CA LEU A 204 -2.47 6.62 -21.78
C LEU A 204 -1.89 5.30 -21.27
N ASP A 205 -0.88 4.76 -21.93
CA ASP A 205 -0.21 3.53 -21.52
C ASP A 205 0.39 3.67 -20.10
N TYR A 206 0.99 4.81 -19.76
CA TYR A 206 1.49 5.06 -18.40
C TYR A 206 0.38 5.14 -17.37
N VAL A 207 -0.76 5.73 -17.73
CA VAL A 207 -1.92 5.82 -16.84
C VAL A 207 -2.50 4.42 -16.57
N LEU A 208 -2.58 3.59 -17.61
CA LEU A 208 -3.08 2.22 -17.50
C LEU A 208 -2.13 1.35 -16.65
N ASP A 209 -0.83 1.51 -16.79
CA ASP A 209 0.16 0.80 -15.97
C ASP A 209 0.05 1.18 -14.50
N ILE A 210 -0.10 2.48 -14.19
CA ILE A 210 -0.31 2.98 -12.81
C ILE A 210 -1.64 2.47 -12.26
N VAL A 211 -2.74 2.56 -13.01
CA VAL A 211 -4.06 2.10 -12.57
C VAL A 211 -4.05 0.59 -12.35
N GLN A 212 -3.43 -0.19 -13.21
CA GLN A 212 -3.29 -1.63 -13.02
C GLN A 212 -2.48 -1.96 -11.76
N PHE A 213 -1.42 -1.20 -11.46
CA PHE A 213 -0.65 -1.36 -10.23
C PHE A 213 -1.46 -1.04 -8.96
N LEU A 214 -2.35 -0.04 -9.02
CA LEU A 214 -3.17 0.38 -7.88
C LEU A 214 -4.45 -0.45 -7.69
N THR A 215 -4.91 -1.16 -8.73
CA THR A 215 -6.15 -1.95 -8.72
C THR A 215 -5.92 -3.45 -8.63
N MET A 216 -4.66 -3.89 -8.58
CA MET A 216 -4.25 -5.24 -8.23
C MET A 216 -4.30 -5.45 -6.72
#